data_bc74d326e28e76767ad4d3479c9cb187
#
_entry.id   bc74d326e28e76767ad4d3479c9cb187
#
_cell.length_a   1.000
_cell.length_b   1.000
_cell.length_c   1.000
_cell.angle_alpha   90.00
_cell.angle_beta   90.00
_cell.angle_gamma   90.00
#
_symmetry.space_group_name_H-M   'P 1'
#
loop_
_entity.id
_entity.type
_entity.pdbx_description
1 polymer ?
#
loop_
_entity_poly.entity_id
_entity_poly.type
_entity_poly.pdbx_seq_one_letter_code
_entity_poly.pdbx_strand_id
1 'polypeptide(L)'
;VNGGRAENNTLLNEHFDYIFFTGSQHVGREVMAKASVHLTPVTLELGGKSPCIVEKSANLKLAARRIVFGKYLNCGQTCVAPDYIYCDREIKDELIRQIQKQIRKQFGSTPLNNKNYGKIINEKHFTRICNLIDPSKVVCGGDNNPGALQIAPTVMDNVTFGDAVMQEEIF
;
A
#
# COMPACT_ATOMS: atom_id res chain seq x y z
N VAL A 1 19.20 -7.00 -17.99
CA VAL A 1 20.00 -7.56 -16.87
C VAL A 1 19.03 -8.00 -15.78
N ASN A 2 19.15 -9.23 -15.33
CA ASN A 2 18.44 -9.73 -14.17
C ASN A 2 19.42 -9.83 -13.00
N GLY A 3 19.00 -9.38 -11.82
CA GLY A 3 19.87 -9.44 -10.65
C GLY A 3 19.16 -8.98 -9.38
N GLY A 4 19.80 -9.20 -8.26
CA GLY A 4 19.37 -8.73 -6.96
C GLY A 4 19.96 -7.36 -6.62
N ARG A 5 20.09 -7.11 -5.32
CA ARG A 5 20.60 -5.81 -4.82
C ARG A 5 22.07 -5.56 -5.18
N ALA A 6 22.89 -6.62 -5.18
CA ALA A 6 24.32 -6.49 -5.49
C ALA A 6 24.55 -6.09 -6.95
N GLU A 7 23.86 -6.74 -7.87
CA GLU A 7 23.96 -6.46 -9.32
C GLU A 7 23.40 -5.06 -9.63
N ASN A 8 22.31 -4.66 -9.01
CA ASN A 8 21.77 -3.30 -9.16
C ASN A 8 22.74 -2.23 -8.65
N ASN A 9 23.41 -2.47 -7.53
CA ASN A 9 24.43 -1.55 -7.01
C ASN A 9 25.65 -1.45 -7.95
N THR A 10 26.04 -2.55 -8.58
CA THR A 10 27.12 -2.55 -9.58
C THR A 10 26.69 -1.77 -10.82
N LEU A 11 25.47 -2.03 -11.33
CA LEU A 11 24.92 -1.34 -12.49
C LEU A 11 24.86 0.18 -12.29
N LEU A 12 24.45 0.63 -11.10
CA LEU A 12 24.37 2.06 -10.79
C LEU A 12 25.75 2.78 -10.70
N ASN A 13 26.85 2.06 -10.78
CA ASN A 13 28.19 2.67 -10.87
C ASN A 13 28.58 2.97 -12.32
N GLU A 14 27.85 2.44 -13.31
CA GLU A 14 28.11 2.66 -14.72
C GLU A 14 27.57 4.03 -15.17
N HIS A 15 28.13 4.56 -16.25
CA HIS A 15 27.67 5.81 -16.86
C HIS A 15 26.45 5.56 -17.74
N PHE A 16 25.37 6.34 -17.49
CA PHE A 16 24.15 6.35 -18.28
C PHE A 16 23.83 7.78 -18.75
N ASP A 17 23.18 7.90 -19.89
CA ASP A 17 22.66 9.20 -20.37
C ASP A 17 21.45 9.67 -19.56
N TYR A 18 20.70 8.71 -18.97
CA TYR A 18 19.50 8.99 -18.19
C TYR A 18 19.13 7.79 -17.32
N ILE A 19 18.61 8.01 -16.12
CA ILE A 19 18.07 6.95 -15.25
C ILE A 19 16.61 7.25 -14.92
N PHE A 20 15.72 6.32 -15.29
CA PHE A 20 14.33 6.29 -14.81
C PHE A 20 14.21 5.19 -13.76
N PHE A 21 13.83 5.56 -12.54
CA PHE A 21 13.76 4.62 -11.41
C PHE A 21 12.37 4.66 -10.76
N THR A 22 11.82 3.48 -10.47
CA THR A 22 10.62 3.31 -9.65
C THR A 22 10.94 2.47 -8.43
N GLY A 23 10.60 2.94 -7.24
CA GLY A 23 10.81 2.19 -5.99
C GLY A 23 10.68 3.04 -4.73
N SER A 24 11.30 2.59 -3.63
CA SER A 24 11.24 3.31 -2.36
C SER A 24 12.06 4.60 -2.38
N GLN A 25 11.66 5.57 -1.55
CA GLN A 25 12.42 6.80 -1.35
C GLN A 25 13.88 6.54 -0.92
N HIS A 26 14.10 5.49 -0.11
CA HIS A 26 15.44 5.12 0.33
C HIS A 26 16.33 4.76 -0.85
N VAL A 27 15.88 3.87 -1.73
CA VAL A 27 16.63 3.48 -2.93
C VAL A 27 16.70 4.62 -3.94
N GLY A 28 15.67 5.46 -4.05
CA GLY A 28 15.71 6.66 -4.90
C GLY A 28 16.85 7.62 -4.53
N ARG A 29 17.11 7.80 -3.22
CA ARG A 29 18.26 8.59 -2.76
C ARG A 29 19.58 7.95 -3.14
N GLU A 30 19.72 6.61 -3.05
CA GLU A 30 20.90 5.88 -3.50
C GLU A 30 21.14 6.08 -5.01
N VAL A 31 20.08 5.98 -5.81
CA VAL A 31 20.12 6.22 -7.27
C VAL A 31 20.62 7.63 -7.58
N MET A 32 20.04 8.66 -6.95
CA MET A 32 20.46 10.06 -7.15
C MET A 32 21.93 10.26 -6.78
N ALA A 33 22.35 9.73 -5.63
CA ALA A 33 23.73 9.87 -5.17
C ALA A 33 24.74 9.25 -6.14
N LYS A 34 24.42 8.08 -6.72
CA LYS A 34 25.28 7.45 -7.71
C LYS A 34 25.23 8.14 -9.07
N ALA A 35 24.08 8.56 -9.53
CA ALA A 35 23.91 9.30 -10.78
C ALA A 35 24.69 10.63 -10.78
N SER A 36 24.80 11.28 -9.62
CA SER A 36 25.50 12.57 -9.49
C SER A 36 27.00 12.48 -9.81
N VAL A 37 27.63 11.31 -9.67
CA VAL A 37 29.06 11.10 -10.02
C VAL A 37 29.31 11.39 -11.51
N HIS A 38 28.34 11.05 -12.35
CA HIS A 38 28.41 11.23 -13.80
C HIS A 38 27.56 12.39 -14.32
N LEU A 39 26.93 13.16 -13.40
CA LEU A 39 25.95 14.21 -13.74
C LEU A 39 24.75 13.66 -14.56
N THR A 40 24.43 12.38 -14.39
CA THR A 40 23.34 11.73 -15.10
C THR A 40 21.99 12.23 -14.59
N PRO A 41 21.11 12.76 -15.47
CA PRO A 41 19.75 13.14 -15.07
C PRO A 41 18.93 11.94 -14.60
N VAL A 42 18.08 12.16 -13.60
CA VAL A 42 17.22 11.10 -13.06
C VAL A 42 15.76 11.52 -13.00
N THR A 43 14.84 10.58 -13.27
CA THR A 43 13.43 10.68 -12.89
C THR A 43 13.14 9.59 -11.87
N LEU A 44 12.56 9.98 -10.73
CA LEU A 44 12.25 9.09 -9.63
C LEU A 44 10.73 9.00 -9.45
N GLU A 45 10.19 7.82 -9.67
CA GLU A 45 8.82 7.44 -9.31
C GLU A 45 8.85 6.69 -7.98
N LEU A 46 8.35 7.33 -6.96
CA LEU A 46 8.47 6.87 -5.57
C LEU A 46 7.08 6.61 -4.97
N GLY A 47 7.06 6.17 -3.74
CA GLY A 47 5.82 5.96 -3.01
C GLY A 47 5.12 7.26 -2.58
N GLY A 48 3.92 7.12 -2.08
CA GLY A 48 3.12 8.22 -1.57
C GLY A 48 2.04 7.75 -0.60
N LYS A 49 1.56 8.67 0.23
CA LYS A 49 0.43 8.41 1.13
C LYS A 49 -0.85 8.97 0.49
N SER A 50 -1.40 8.20 -0.46
CA SER A 50 -2.48 8.62 -1.34
C SER A 50 -3.82 8.75 -0.59
N PRO A 51 -4.39 9.96 -0.42
CA PRO A 51 -5.70 10.16 0.19
C PRO A 51 -6.81 9.72 -0.74
N CYS A 52 -7.85 9.10 -0.19
CA CYS A 52 -9.12 8.89 -0.86
C CYS A 52 -10.20 9.74 -0.19
N ILE A 53 -10.63 10.80 -0.87
CA ILE A 53 -11.63 11.74 -0.35
C ILE A 53 -13.02 11.27 -0.79
N VAL A 54 -13.93 11.10 0.18
CA VAL A 54 -15.33 10.69 -0.07
C VAL A 54 -16.27 11.75 0.53
N GLU A 55 -16.83 12.55 -0.33
CA GLU A 55 -17.77 13.62 0.01
C GLU A 55 -19.19 13.04 0.18
N LYS A 56 -20.07 13.70 0.95
CA LYS A 56 -21.39 13.20 1.32
C LYS A 56 -22.34 12.93 0.17
N SER A 57 -22.18 13.59 -0.97
CA SER A 57 -22.99 13.34 -2.17
C SER A 57 -22.56 12.11 -2.96
N ALA A 58 -21.43 11.48 -2.58
CA ALA A 58 -20.88 10.33 -3.30
C ALA A 58 -21.82 9.12 -3.27
N ASN A 59 -21.88 8.36 -4.37
CA ASN A 59 -22.50 7.04 -4.37
C ASN A 59 -21.65 6.05 -3.57
N LEU A 60 -21.99 5.84 -2.30
CA LEU A 60 -21.18 5.07 -1.34
C LEU A 60 -20.96 3.62 -1.77
N LYS A 61 -21.92 2.98 -2.42
CA LYS A 61 -21.80 1.61 -2.95
C LYS A 61 -20.73 1.54 -4.05
N LEU A 62 -20.74 2.52 -4.95
CA LEU A 62 -19.75 2.62 -6.03
C LEU A 62 -18.38 3.02 -5.47
N ALA A 63 -18.33 3.99 -4.56
CA ALA A 63 -17.11 4.42 -3.88
C ALA A 63 -16.42 3.24 -3.18
N ALA A 64 -17.15 2.51 -2.33
CA ALA A 64 -16.64 1.34 -1.64
C ALA A 64 -16.11 0.26 -2.60
N ARG A 65 -16.81 0.00 -3.72
CA ARG A 65 -16.36 -0.96 -4.73
C ARG A 65 -15.01 -0.56 -5.34
N ARG A 66 -14.85 0.72 -5.67
CA ARG A 66 -13.61 1.26 -6.26
C ARG A 66 -12.48 1.30 -5.25
N ILE A 67 -12.76 1.70 -4.01
CA ILE A 67 -11.78 1.74 -2.91
C ILE A 67 -11.24 0.33 -2.65
N VAL A 68 -12.12 -0.66 -2.48
CA VAL A 68 -11.73 -2.05 -2.20
C VAL A 68 -10.93 -2.63 -3.37
N PHE A 69 -11.34 -2.40 -4.60
CA PHE A 69 -10.57 -2.82 -5.77
C PHE A 69 -9.19 -2.14 -5.80
N GLY A 70 -9.15 -0.80 -5.72
CA GLY A 70 -7.90 -0.04 -5.83
C GLY A 70 -6.94 -0.30 -4.67
N LYS A 71 -7.47 -0.54 -3.44
CA LYS A 71 -6.61 -0.82 -2.28
C LYS A 71 -6.06 -2.23 -2.29
N TYR A 72 -6.89 -3.25 -2.62
CA TYR A 72 -6.46 -4.64 -2.46
C TYR A 72 -5.97 -5.29 -3.77
N LEU A 73 -5.94 -4.55 -4.88
CA LEU A 73 -5.17 -4.95 -6.05
C LEU A 73 -3.71 -5.18 -5.61
N ASN A 74 -3.15 -6.33 -5.95
CA ASN A 74 -1.81 -6.75 -5.53
C ASN A 74 -1.59 -6.65 -4.00
N CYS A 75 -2.63 -6.92 -3.20
CA CYS A 75 -2.62 -6.82 -1.73
C CYS A 75 -2.24 -5.42 -1.20
N GLY A 76 -2.49 -4.37 -1.97
CA GLY A 76 -2.17 -2.98 -1.58
C GLY A 76 -0.76 -2.53 -1.94
N GLN A 77 0.06 -3.40 -2.53
CA GLN A 77 1.43 -3.09 -2.93
C GLN A 77 1.47 -2.35 -4.27
N THR A 78 0.87 -1.16 -4.28
CA THR A 78 0.73 -0.30 -5.46
C THR A 78 0.86 1.15 -5.01
N CYS A 79 1.72 1.93 -5.68
CA CYS A 79 2.04 3.32 -5.32
C CYS A 79 0.84 4.27 -5.35
N VAL A 80 -0.19 3.96 -6.14
CA VAL A 80 -1.44 4.74 -6.26
C VAL A 80 -2.61 4.11 -5.49
N ALA A 81 -2.38 3.08 -4.67
CA ALA A 81 -3.43 2.48 -3.86
C ALA A 81 -3.97 3.52 -2.86
N PRO A 82 -5.30 3.58 -2.65
CA PRO A 82 -5.86 4.37 -1.56
C PRO A 82 -5.19 3.97 -0.24
N ASP A 83 -4.45 4.90 0.37
CA ASP A 83 -3.72 4.61 1.59
C ASP A 83 -4.60 4.87 2.81
N TYR A 84 -5.27 6.02 2.84
CA TYR A 84 -6.28 6.34 3.84
C TYR A 84 -7.50 6.99 3.21
N ILE A 85 -8.65 6.89 3.91
CA ILE A 85 -9.92 7.48 3.50
C ILE A 85 -10.20 8.69 4.38
N TYR A 86 -10.49 9.81 3.74
CA TYR A 86 -10.99 11.02 4.39
C TYR A 86 -12.43 11.26 3.93
N CYS A 87 -13.39 11.11 4.81
CA CYS A 87 -14.81 11.23 4.46
C CYS A 87 -15.59 12.12 5.42
N ASP A 88 -16.72 12.62 4.95
CA ASP A 88 -17.68 13.31 5.82
C ASP A 88 -18.13 12.40 6.95
N ARG A 89 -18.23 12.98 8.16
CA ARG A 89 -18.63 12.24 9.37
C ARG A 89 -20.01 11.59 9.22
N GLU A 90 -20.93 12.25 8.54
CA GLU A 90 -22.31 11.79 8.36
C GLU A 90 -22.40 10.47 7.57
N ILE A 91 -21.46 10.21 6.68
CA ILE A 91 -21.45 9.02 5.81
C ILE A 91 -20.48 7.92 6.28
N LYS A 92 -19.67 8.17 7.30
CA LYS A 92 -18.59 7.29 7.71
C LYS A 92 -19.06 5.84 7.98
N ASP A 93 -20.08 5.69 8.81
CA ASP A 93 -20.53 4.36 9.23
C ASP A 93 -21.15 3.56 8.07
N GLU A 94 -21.88 4.24 7.18
CA GLU A 94 -22.41 3.60 5.98
C GLU A 94 -21.28 3.24 5.00
N LEU A 95 -20.30 4.10 4.82
CA LEU A 95 -19.13 3.81 3.97
C LEU A 95 -18.38 2.59 4.48
N ILE A 96 -18.13 2.48 5.78
CA ILE A 96 -17.49 1.31 6.41
C ILE A 96 -18.30 0.04 6.11
N ARG A 97 -19.63 0.08 6.30
CA ARG A 97 -20.50 -1.07 5.98
C ARG A 97 -20.42 -1.47 4.51
N GLN A 98 -20.40 -0.51 3.60
CA GLN A 98 -20.28 -0.79 2.17
C GLN A 98 -18.90 -1.37 1.82
N ILE A 99 -17.81 -0.88 2.44
CA ILE A 99 -16.46 -1.43 2.27
C ILE A 99 -16.41 -2.88 2.75
N GLN A 100 -16.91 -3.18 3.94
CA GLN A 100 -16.97 -4.55 4.49
C GLN A 100 -17.75 -5.49 3.55
N LYS A 101 -18.87 -5.01 3.01
CA LYS A 101 -19.67 -5.78 2.04
C LYS A 101 -18.89 -6.05 0.75
N GLN A 102 -18.14 -5.07 0.26
CA GLN A 102 -17.32 -5.25 -0.94
C GLN A 102 -16.13 -6.18 -0.70
N ILE A 103 -15.48 -6.11 0.45
CA ILE A 103 -14.42 -7.04 0.84
C ILE A 103 -14.95 -8.49 0.81
N ARG A 104 -16.09 -8.74 1.46
CA ARG A 104 -16.73 -10.07 1.43
C ARG A 104 -17.09 -10.53 0.01
N LYS A 105 -17.58 -9.62 -0.82
CA LYS A 105 -17.95 -9.92 -2.20
C LYS A 105 -16.74 -10.26 -3.07
N GLN A 106 -15.62 -9.58 -2.90
CA GLN A 106 -14.45 -9.74 -3.77
C GLN A 106 -13.51 -10.86 -3.29
N PHE A 107 -13.38 -11.06 -1.98
CA PHE A 107 -12.40 -11.98 -1.39
C PHE A 107 -13.03 -13.15 -0.61
N GLY A 108 -14.35 -13.13 -0.38
CA GLY A 108 -15.04 -14.15 0.42
C GLY A 108 -15.07 -13.83 1.91
N SER A 109 -15.66 -14.74 2.69
CA SER A 109 -15.73 -14.63 4.16
C SER A 109 -14.40 -14.93 4.85
N THR A 110 -13.51 -15.66 4.19
CA THR A 110 -12.20 -16.10 4.68
C THR A 110 -11.13 -15.73 3.64
N PRO A 111 -10.74 -14.45 3.53
CA PRO A 111 -9.81 -14.00 2.48
C PRO A 111 -8.48 -14.74 2.44
N LEU A 112 -7.94 -15.15 3.60
CA LEU A 112 -6.68 -15.88 3.70
C LEU A 112 -6.76 -17.31 3.10
N ASN A 113 -7.96 -17.85 2.94
CA ASN A 113 -8.18 -19.15 2.28
C ASN A 113 -8.49 -19.01 0.78
N ASN A 114 -8.59 -17.78 0.28
CA ASN A 114 -8.87 -17.53 -1.13
C ASN A 114 -7.59 -17.69 -1.96
N LYS A 115 -7.57 -18.70 -2.84
CA LYS A 115 -6.41 -19.00 -3.71
C LYS A 115 -6.01 -17.85 -4.65
N ASN A 116 -6.92 -16.92 -4.92
CA ASN A 116 -6.68 -15.76 -5.77
C ASN A 116 -6.25 -14.52 -4.96
N TYR A 117 -6.21 -14.61 -3.61
CA TYR A 117 -5.70 -13.53 -2.78
C TYR A 117 -4.17 -13.66 -2.67
N GLY A 118 -3.46 -12.62 -3.00
CA GLY A 118 -2.01 -12.61 -3.06
C GLY A 118 -1.33 -12.59 -1.69
N LYS A 119 -0.05 -12.25 -1.69
CA LYS A 119 0.77 -12.16 -0.47
C LYS A 119 1.66 -10.92 -0.48
N ILE A 120 2.19 -10.54 0.66
CA ILE A 120 3.22 -9.52 0.79
C ILE A 120 4.55 -10.09 0.29
N ILE A 121 5.33 -9.26 -0.39
CA ILE A 121 6.51 -9.67 -1.17
C ILE A 121 7.59 -10.40 -0.35
N ASN A 122 7.75 -10.03 0.93
CA ASN A 122 8.73 -10.64 1.83
C ASN A 122 8.38 -10.43 3.31
N GLU A 123 9.07 -11.14 4.20
CA GLU A 123 8.88 -11.09 5.65
C GLU A 123 9.11 -9.70 6.25
N LYS A 124 10.09 -8.95 5.75
CA LYS A 124 10.40 -7.60 6.24
C LYS A 124 9.18 -6.69 6.07
N HIS A 125 8.57 -6.68 4.88
CA HIS A 125 7.40 -5.85 4.61
C HIS A 125 6.13 -6.40 5.27
N PHE A 126 6.00 -7.71 5.37
CA PHE A 126 4.92 -8.34 6.12
C PHE A 126 4.93 -7.87 7.59
N THR A 127 6.06 -8.02 8.27
CA THR A 127 6.22 -7.59 9.67
C THR A 127 5.99 -6.09 9.84
N ARG A 128 6.55 -5.27 8.93
CA ARG A 128 6.33 -3.83 8.92
C ARG A 128 4.84 -3.48 8.88
N ILE A 129 4.09 -4.06 7.96
CA ILE A 129 2.64 -3.77 7.81
C ILE A 129 1.86 -4.26 9.03
N CYS A 130 2.15 -5.45 9.57
CA CYS A 130 1.52 -5.94 10.79
C CYS A 130 1.72 -4.97 11.97
N ASN A 131 2.90 -4.35 12.08
CA ASN A 131 3.21 -3.38 13.13
C ASN A 131 2.49 -2.03 12.95
N LEU A 132 1.93 -1.74 11.77
CA LEU A 132 1.11 -0.55 11.54
C LEU A 132 -0.35 -0.74 11.98
N ILE A 133 -0.77 -1.99 12.22
CA ILE A 133 -2.16 -2.31 12.59
C ILE A 133 -2.30 -2.15 14.11
N ASP A 134 -3.12 -1.18 14.52
CA ASP A 134 -3.59 -1.07 15.91
C ASP A 134 -4.86 -1.92 16.06
N PRO A 135 -4.82 -3.05 16.80
CA PRO A 135 -5.98 -3.93 16.95
C PRO A 135 -7.21 -3.25 17.54
N SER A 136 -7.02 -2.23 18.36
CA SER A 136 -8.11 -1.48 19.00
C SER A 136 -8.92 -0.63 18.00
N LYS A 137 -8.36 -0.36 16.84
CA LYS A 137 -8.97 0.44 15.77
C LYS A 137 -9.48 -0.40 14.59
N VAL A 138 -9.24 -1.70 14.60
CA VAL A 138 -9.68 -2.60 13.52
C VAL A 138 -11.19 -2.79 13.57
N VAL A 139 -11.86 -2.47 12.47
CA VAL A 139 -13.32 -2.69 12.29
C VAL A 139 -13.62 -3.82 11.30
N CYS A 140 -12.61 -4.27 10.55
CA CYS A 140 -12.70 -5.40 9.63
C CYS A 140 -11.30 -5.96 9.35
N GLY A 141 -11.16 -7.27 9.27
CA GLY A 141 -9.87 -7.93 9.02
C GLY A 141 -8.98 -7.96 10.25
N GLY A 142 -7.69 -7.71 10.08
CA GLY A 142 -6.67 -7.78 11.14
C GLY A 142 -5.99 -9.14 11.23
N ASP A 143 -6.61 -10.19 10.68
CA ASP A 143 -6.01 -11.53 10.66
C ASP A 143 -4.82 -11.60 9.70
N ASN A 144 -3.86 -12.43 10.03
CA ASN A 144 -2.71 -12.67 9.16
C ASN A 144 -2.24 -14.12 9.20
N ASN A 145 -1.45 -14.49 8.20
CA ASN A 145 -0.78 -15.79 8.11
C ASN A 145 0.70 -15.58 7.80
N PRO A 146 1.58 -15.61 8.82
CA PRO A 146 3.02 -15.38 8.63
C PRO A 146 3.67 -16.40 7.69
N GLY A 147 3.24 -17.67 7.75
CA GLY A 147 3.78 -18.72 6.91
C GLY A 147 3.49 -18.53 5.41
N ALA A 148 2.39 -17.86 5.08
CA ALA A 148 2.02 -17.51 3.72
C ALA A 148 2.32 -16.05 3.36
N LEU A 149 2.82 -15.24 4.30
CA LEU A 149 3.03 -13.80 4.18
C LEU A 149 1.75 -13.05 3.78
N GLN A 150 0.61 -13.48 4.28
CA GLN A 150 -0.68 -12.91 3.95
C GLN A 150 -1.26 -12.10 5.11
N ILE A 151 -1.84 -10.95 4.79
CA ILE A 151 -2.59 -10.10 5.71
C ILE A 151 -3.99 -9.93 5.12
N ALA A 152 -5.02 -10.25 5.88
CA ALA A 152 -6.40 -10.08 5.42
C ALA A 152 -6.70 -8.62 5.08
N PRO A 153 -7.63 -8.34 4.15
CA PRO A 153 -8.11 -7.00 3.90
C PRO A 153 -8.56 -6.36 5.22
N THR A 154 -7.83 -5.33 5.65
CA THR A 154 -8.00 -4.70 6.97
C THR A 154 -8.49 -3.27 6.83
N VAL A 155 -9.47 -2.91 7.65
CA VAL A 155 -9.99 -1.55 7.77
C VAL A 155 -9.87 -1.12 9.23
N MET A 156 -9.27 0.04 9.44
CA MET A 156 -9.16 0.69 10.74
C MET A 156 -10.01 1.98 10.75
N ASP A 157 -10.68 2.26 11.85
CA ASP A 157 -11.45 3.48 12.09
C ASP A 157 -10.85 4.32 13.23
N ASN A 158 -11.29 5.56 13.34
CA ASN A 158 -10.81 6.53 14.34
C ASN A 158 -9.28 6.72 14.31
N VAL A 159 -8.70 6.63 13.12
CA VAL A 159 -7.27 6.86 12.89
C VAL A 159 -6.99 8.36 12.90
N THR A 160 -5.91 8.74 13.57
CA THR A 160 -5.40 10.12 13.62
C THR A 160 -4.07 10.22 12.88
N PHE A 161 -3.66 11.43 12.52
CA PHE A 161 -2.36 11.65 11.90
C PHE A 161 -1.16 11.28 12.80
N GLY A 162 -1.36 11.09 14.10
CA GLY A 162 -0.33 10.63 15.04
C GLY A 162 -0.15 9.10 15.08
N ASP A 163 -1.06 8.34 14.50
CA ASP A 163 -0.99 6.87 14.54
C ASP A 163 0.11 6.32 13.63
N ALA A 164 0.68 5.18 13.99
CA ALA A 164 1.76 4.53 13.25
C ALA A 164 1.41 4.33 11.76
N VAL A 165 0.18 3.89 11.47
CA VAL A 165 -0.31 3.68 10.11
C VAL A 165 -0.30 4.94 9.25
N MET A 166 -0.28 6.13 9.87
CA MET A 166 -0.26 7.42 9.16
C MET A 166 1.15 8.00 8.95
N GLN A 167 2.19 7.41 9.56
CA GLN A 167 3.55 7.96 9.49
C GLN A 167 4.32 7.56 8.23
N GLU A 168 3.86 6.51 7.55
CA GLU A 168 4.49 6.01 6.33
C GLU A 168 3.45 5.52 5.33
N GLU A 169 3.86 5.30 4.07
CA GLU A 169 3.06 4.59 3.07
C GLU A 169 2.85 3.14 3.52
N ILE A 170 1.61 2.67 3.49
CA ILE A 170 1.30 1.28 3.86
C ILE A 170 1.92 0.31 2.85
N PHE A 171 1.63 0.54 1.56
CA PHE A 171 2.11 -0.29 0.43
C PHE A 171 1.82 -1.77 0.59
#